data_3e174a461d44f78dc02bca85854e1c04
#
_entry.id   3e174a461d44f78dc02bca85854e1c04
#
_cell.length_a   1.000
_cell.length_b   1.000
_cell.length_c   1.000
_cell.angle_alpha   90.00
_cell.angle_beta   90.00
_cell.angle_gamma   90.00
#
_symmetry.space_group_name_H-M   'P 1'
#
loop_
_entity.id
_entity.type
_entity.pdbx_description
1 polymer ?
#
loop_
_entity_poly.entity_id
_entity_poly.type
_entity_poly.pdbx_seq_one_letter_code
_entity_poly.pdbx_strand_id
1 'polypeptide(L)'
;MHLSICLFLVLWFVAHVIWTFQYQQGSAVSIADALWFIGYGLFGYFLYSLYYHFFRKEFEPFILILMAIIIVIVLVFVLDIIVSTMRLLSTQTEDISVLLVTVVYPILDAVLIFPAVLIFWAVRRISSRHRNATPEQKIEVNPEEVKSFSLASVSSIWILLLSISMILSAIGDMGFAYSAAYGPDTVQRDVWIWDIFYTSSGLCLAAALIGYKHFFTLLK
;
A
#
# COMPACT_ATOMS: atom_id res chain seq x y z
N MET A 1 -17.31 -2.24 0.73
CA MET A 1 -16.18 -1.30 0.71
C MET A 1 -15.86 -0.72 2.10
N HIS A 2 -16.76 0.01 2.78
CA HIS A 2 -16.48 0.57 4.13
C HIS A 2 -16.13 -0.48 5.19
N LEU A 3 -16.85 -1.61 5.20
CA LEU A 3 -16.58 -2.67 6.17
C LEU A 3 -15.17 -3.26 6.00
N SER A 4 -14.69 -3.42 4.77
CA SER A 4 -13.37 -4.01 4.52
C SER A 4 -12.23 -3.13 5.04
N ILE A 5 -12.31 -1.80 4.88
CA ILE A 5 -11.30 -0.89 5.43
C ILE A 5 -11.35 -0.85 6.96
N CYS A 6 -12.54 -0.88 7.57
CA CYS A 6 -12.66 -0.94 9.03
C CYS A 6 -12.07 -2.24 9.60
N LEU A 7 -12.38 -3.39 9.00
CA LEU A 7 -11.83 -4.68 9.40
C LEU A 7 -10.31 -4.72 9.20
N PHE A 8 -9.80 -4.22 8.08
CA PHE A 8 -8.37 -4.08 7.85
C PHE A 8 -7.69 -3.32 9.01
N LEU A 9 -8.21 -2.15 9.38
CA LEU A 9 -7.62 -1.32 10.43
C LEU A 9 -7.62 -2.03 11.79
N VAL A 10 -8.71 -2.71 12.13
CA VAL A 10 -8.80 -3.48 13.38
C VAL A 10 -7.79 -4.63 13.38
N LEU A 11 -7.73 -5.42 12.30
CA LEU A 11 -6.78 -6.54 12.20
C LEU A 11 -5.32 -6.04 12.21
N TRP A 12 -5.05 -4.94 11.50
CA TRP A 12 -3.72 -4.33 11.46
C TRP A 12 -3.28 -3.86 12.84
N PHE A 13 -4.16 -3.19 13.57
CA PHE A 13 -3.88 -2.75 14.95
C PHE A 13 -3.65 -3.95 15.89
N VAL A 14 -4.53 -4.95 15.85
CA VAL A 14 -4.41 -6.16 16.70
C VAL A 14 -3.11 -6.90 16.37
N ALA A 15 -2.76 -7.03 15.10
CA ALA A 15 -1.51 -7.65 14.67
C ALA A 15 -0.29 -6.91 15.23
N HIS A 16 -0.28 -5.56 15.18
CA HIS A 16 0.81 -4.76 15.75
C HIS A 16 0.94 -4.96 17.27
N VAL A 17 -0.18 -4.98 17.99
CA VAL A 17 -0.17 -5.25 19.43
C VAL A 17 0.41 -6.63 19.72
N ILE A 18 -0.05 -7.68 19.03
CA ILE A 18 0.45 -9.04 19.21
C ILE A 18 1.94 -9.09 18.89
N TRP A 19 2.37 -8.53 17.76
CA TRP A 19 3.76 -8.51 17.33
C TRP A 19 4.66 -7.83 18.35
N THR A 20 4.25 -6.69 18.93
CA THR A 20 5.01 -5.97 19.94
C THR A 20 5.28 -6.85 21.17
N PHE A 21 4.31 -7.65 21.61
CA PHE A 21 4.51 -8.58 22.73
C PHE A 21 5.34 -9.80 22.35
N GLN A 22 5.19 -10.33 21.14
CA GLN A 22 5.89 -11.53 20.67
C GLN A 22 7.33 -11.24 20.25
N TYR A 23 7.60 -10.06 19.72
CA TYR A 23 8.97 -9.65 19.36
C TYR A 23 9.93 -9.73 20.54
N GLN A 24 9.45 -9.41 21.74
CA GLN A 24 10.24 -9.56 22.98
C GLN A 24 10.54 -11.02 23.32
N GLN A 25 9.83 -11.97 22.76
CA GLN A 25 10.00 -13.42 22.98
C GLN A 25 10.87 -14.09 21.91
N GLY A 26 11.33 -13.34 20.90
CA GLY A 26 12.24 -13.84 19.87
C GLY A 26 11.61 -14.78 18.83
N SER A 27 10.27 -14.82 18.71
CA SER A 27 9.61 -15.64 17.66
C SER A 27 9.68 -14.94 16.30
N ALA A 28 10.25 -15.62 15.30
CA ALA A 28 10.43 -15.08 13.95
C ALA A 28 9.12 -15.00 13.15
N VAL A 29 8.17 -15.91 13.40
CA VAL A 29 6.83 -15.96 12.77
C VAL A 29 5.78 -16.07 13.83
N SER A 30 4.70 -15.31 13.71
CA SER A 30 3.71 -15.15 14.75
C SER A 30 2.27 -15.17 14.22
N ILE A 31 1.30 -15.24 15.12
CA ILE A 31 -0.13 -15.06 14.79
C ILE A 31 -0.37 -13.67 14.15
N ALA A 32 0.48 -12.67 14.48
CA ALA A 32 0.41 -11.35 13.86
C ALA A 32 0.55 -11.41 12.34
N ASP A 33 1.43 -12.28 11.81
CA ASP A 33 1.62 -12.45 10.38
C ASP A 33 0.34 -12.92 9.68
N ALA A 34 -0.37 -13.89 10.27
CA ALA A 34 -1.65 -14.34 9.74
C ALA A 34 -2.70 -13.22 9.70
N LEU A 35 -2.75 -12.38 10.74
CA LEU A 35 -3.66 -11.22 10.79
C LEU A 35 -3.28 -10.16 9.76
N TRP A 36 -1.99 -9.90 9.56
CA TRP A 36 -1.53 -9.01 8.50
C TRP A 36 -1.90 -9.53 7.12
N PHE A 37 -1.70 -10.81 6.82
CA PHE A 37 -2.09 -11.39 5.53
C PHE A 37 -3.58 -11.25 5.23
N ILE A 38 -4.44 -11.49 6.22
CA ILE A 38 -5.88 -11.23 6.08
C ILE A 38 -6.13 -9.74 5.85
N GLY A 39 -5.42 -8.87 6.58
CA GLY A 39 -5.46 -7.42 6.42
C GLY A 39 -5.10 -6.98 5.00
N TYR A 40 -4.01 -7.52 4.43
CA TYR A 40 -3.61 -7.27 3.04
C TYR A 40 -4.73 -7.63 2.05
N GLY A 41 -5.38 -8.77 2.23
CA GLY A 41 -6.51 -9.19 1.40
C GLY A 41 -7.71 -8.22 1.48
N LEU A 42 -8.08 -7.79 2.68
CA LEU A 42 -9.18 -6.83 2.90
C LEU A 42 -8.85 -5.45 2.32
N PHE A 43 -7.61 -5.00 2.45
CA PHE A 43 -7.17 -3.73 1.91
C PHE A 43 -7.08 -3.75 0.38
N GLY A 44 -6.56 -4.84 -0.18
CA GLY A 44 -6.56 -5.07 -1.63
C GLY A 44 -7.97 -5.06 -2.22
N TYR A 45 -8.91 -5.74 -1.56
CA TYR A 45 -10.33 -5.68 -1.94
C TYR A 45 -10.91 -4.26 -1.87
N PHE A 46 -10.55 -3.49 -0.83
CA PHE A 46 -10.95 -2.08 -0.72
C PHE A 46 -10.41 -1.24 -1.89
N LEU A 47 -9.11 -1.32 -2.17
CA LEU A 47 -8.47 -0.58 -3.26
C LEU A 47 -9.04 -0.97 -4.64
N TYR A 48 -9.20 -2.27 -4.88
CA TYR A 48 -9.81 -2.77 -6.11
C TYR A 48 -11.25 -2.26 -6.28
N SER A 49 -12.06 -2.34 -5.22
CA SER A 49 -13.43 -1.83 -5.25
C SER A 49 -13.48 -0.33 -5.51
N LEU A 50 -12.57 0.44 -4.90
CA LEU A 50 -12.42 1.88 -5.10
C LEU A 50 -12.09 2.18 -6.58
N TYR A 51 -11.08 1.49 -7.13
CA TYR A 51 -10.70 1.64 -8.53
C TYR A 51 -11.86 1.28 -9.47
N TYR A 52 -12.49 0.13 -9.28
CA TYR A 52 -13.55 -0.36 -10.13
C TYR A 52 -14.76 0.57 -10.19
N HIS A 53 -15.19 1.11 -9.04
CA HIS A 53 -16.37 1.97 -8.98
C HIS A 53 -16.12 3.39 -9.46
N PHE A 54 -14.94 3.94 -9.22
CA PHE A 54 -14.68 5.36 -9.47
C PHE A 54 -13.74 5.63 -10.66
N PHE A 55 -12.82 4.73 -10.98
CA PHE A 55 -11.70 5.04 -11.86
C PHE A 55 -11.53 4.11 -13.06
N ARG A 56 -12.30 3.04 -13.21
CA ARG A 56 -12.11 2.06 -14.29
C ARG A 56 -12.15 2.64 -15.72
N LYS A 57 -12.85 3.78 -15.91
CA LYS A 57 -12.96 4.47 -17.19
C LYS A 57 -11.70 5.27 -17.56
N GLU A 58 -10.83 5.50 -16.59
CA GLU A 58 -9.61 6.28 -16.75
C GLU A 58 -8.37 5.43 -17.05
N PHE A 59 -8.58 4.17 -17.46
CA PHE A 59 -7.51 3.23 -17.78
C PHE A 59 -6.76 3.66 -19.04
N GLU A 60 -5.42 3.68 -18.96
CA GLU A 60 -4.53 3.93 -20.09
C GLU A 60 -3.52 2.79 -20.29
N PRO A 61 -3.24 2.41 -21.56
CA PRO A 61 -2.26 1.33 -21.85
C PRO A 61 -0.86 1.61 -21.29
N PHE A 62 -0.45 2.89 -21.19
CA PHE A 62 0.84 3.28 -20.61
C PHE A 62 1.01 2.79 -19.17
N ILE A 63 -0.09 2.73 -18.41
CA ILE A 63 -0.07 2.21 -17.04
C ILE A 63 0.36 0.75 -17.00
N LEU A 64 -0.03 -0.06 -18.00
CA LEU A 64 0.40 -1.46 -18.11
C LEU A 64 1.92 -1.58 -18.23
N ILE A 65 2.54 -0.69 -18.99
CA ILE A 65 4.01 -0.65 -19.15
C ILE A 65 4.66 -0.30 -17.80
N LEU A 66 4.17 0.74 -17.13
CA LEU A 66 4.67 1.14 -15.81
C LEU A 66 4.53 0.00 -14.81
N MET A 67 3.39 -0.67 -14.81
CA MET A 67 3.14 -1.82 -13.91
C MET A 67 4.04 -3.00 -14.24
N ALA A 68 4.27 -3.30 -15.52
CA ALA A 68 5.20 -4.35 -15.93
C ALA A 68 6.62 -4.05 -15.42
N ILE A 69 7.05 -2.78 -15.49
CA ILE A 69 8.36 -2.34 -14.94
C ILE A 69 8.40 -2.55 -13.43
N ILE A 70 7.38 -2.14 -12.68
CA ILE A 70 7.31 -2.33 -11.22
C ILE A 70 7.36 -3.82 -10.87
N ILE A 71 6.60 -4.67 -11.57
CA ILE A 71 6.59 -6.12 -11.36
C ILE A 71 7.98 -6.70 -11.59
N VAL A 72 8.67 -6.30 -12.66
CA VAL A 72 10.03 -6.79 -12.96
C VAL A 72 11.00 -6.37 -11.84
N ILE A 73 10.94 -5.12 -11.38
CA ILE A 73 11.79 -4.63 -10.29
C ILE A 73 11.54 -5.46 -9.01
N VAL A 74 10.29 -5.67 -8.64
CA VAL A 74 9.94 -6.47 -7.46
C VAL A 74 10.39 -7.93 -7.61
N LEU A 75 10.21 -8.53 -8.78
CA LEU A 75 10.67 -9.90 -9.03
C LEU A 75 12.19 -10.03 -8.89
N VAL A 76 12.97 -9.09 -9.46
CA VAL A 76 14.44 -9.08 -9.31
C VAL A 76 14.81 -8.95 -7.84
N PHE A 77 14.16 -8.06 -7.10
CA PHE A 77 14.39 -7.85 -5.68
C PHE A 77 14.05 -9.11 -4.84
N VAL A 78 12.90 -9.73 -5.09
CA VAL A 78 12.50 -10.99 -4.42
C VAL A 78 13.48 -12.12 -4.71
N LEU A 79 13.97 -12.23 -5.96
CA LEU A 79 14.97 -13.23 -6.31
C LEU A 79 16.29 -13.00 -5.55
N ASP A 80 16.74 -11.75 -5.41
CA ASP A 80 17.93 -11.42 -4.63
C ASP A 80 17.77 -11.79 -3.16
N ILE A 81 16.61 -11.47 -2.55
CA ILE A 81 16.29 -11.90 -1.18
C ILE A 81 16.33 -13.43 -1.04
N ILE A 82 15.69 -14.17 -1.95
CA ILE A 82 15.67 -15.64 -1.91
C ILE A 82 17.10 -16.20 -1.95
N VAL A 83 17.92 -15.72 -2.89
CA VAL A 83 19.30 -16.18 -3.02
C VAL A 83 20.13 -15.85 -1.77
N SER A 84 19.97 -14.65 -1.21
CA SER A 84 20.70 -14.21 -0.02
C SER A 84 20.27 -15.00 1.22
N THR A 85 18.96 -15.19 1.41
CA THR A 85 18.41 -15.99 2.53
C THR A 85 18.79 -17.46 2.41
N MET A 86 18.80 -18.05 1.20
CA MET A 86 19.27 -19.43 1.00
C MET A 86 20.75 -19.61 1.36
N ARG A 87 21.59 -18.60 1.13
CA ARG A 87 22.99 -18.63 1.59
C ARG A 87 23.07 -18.64 3.11
N LEU A 88 22.27 -17.85 3.81
CA LEU A 88 22.21 -17.85 5.28
C LEU A 88 21.71 -19.18 5.83
N LEU A 89 20.64 -19.75 5.26
CA LEU A 89 20.10 -21.07 5.63
C LEU A 89 21.11 -22.20 5.47
N SER A 90 22.02 -22.11 4.50
CA SER A 90 23.08 -23.11 4.32
C SER A 90 24.16 -23.06 5.40
N THR A 91 24.26 -21.95 6.14
CA THR A 91 25.27 -21.73 7.18
C THR A 91 24.69 -21.73 8.62
N GLN A 92 23.38 -21.57 8.75
CA GLN A 92 22.68 -21.52 10.03
C GLN A 92 21.40 -22.37 9.99
N THR A 93 20.97 -22.87 11.14
CA THR A 93 19.72 -23.64 11.30
C THR A 93 18.50 -22.70 11.39
N GLU A 94 18.36 -21.77 10.46
CA GLU A 94 17.17 -20.90 10.42
C GLU A 94 15.93 -21.66 9.92
N ASP A 95 14.78 -21.27 10.43
CA ASP A 95 13.50 -21.90 10.10
C ASP A 95 13.01 -21.44 8.71
N ILE A 96 12.58 -22.39 7.87
CA ILE A 96 12.02 -22.14 6.55
C ILE A 96 10.80 -21.19 6.58
N SER A 97 10.14 -21.07 7.73
CA SER A 97 9.04 -20.13 7.95
C SER A 97 9.49 -18.67 7.84
N VAL A 98 10.71 -18.35 8.24
CA VAL A 98 11.29 -17.00 8.11
C VAL A 98 11.46 -16.62 6.65
N LEU A 99 12.02 -17.54 5.85
CA LEU A 99 12.16 -17.35 4.40
C LEU A 99 10.79 -17.09 3.76
N LEU A 100 9.77 -17.87 4.12
CA LEU A 100 8.43 -17.72 3.55
C LEU A 100 7.85 -16.35 3.84
N VAL A 101 7.91 -15.87 5.08
CA VAL A 101 7.40 -14.56 5.47
C VAL A 101 8.19 -13.45 4.77
N THR A 102 9.52 -13.54 4.74
CA THR A 102 10.40 -12.55 4.11
C THR A 102 10.14 -12.39 2.60
N VAL A 103 9.70 -13.46 1.94
CA VAL A 103 9.37 -13.43 0.49
C VAL A 103 7.92 -12.99 0.24
N VAL A 104 6.99 -13.42 1.10
CA VAL A 104 5.55 -13.15 0.87
C VAL A 104 5.19 -11.68 1.03
N TYR A 105 5.77 -10.97 2.00
CA TYR A 105 5.47 -9.54 2.20
C TYR A 105 5.79 -8.68 0.97
N PRO A 106 6.98 -8.72 0.36
CA PRO A 106 7.26 -7.96 -0.87
C PRO A 106 6.32 -8.28 -2.03
N ILE A 107 5.87 -9.54 -2.14
CA ILE A 107 4.90 -9.94 -3.18
C ILE A 107 3.53 -9.31 -2.91
N LEU A 108 3.06 -9.35 -1.66
CA LEU A 108 1.79 -8.74 -1.28
C LEU A 108 1.81 -7.23 -1.49
N ASP A 109 2.92 -6.57 -1.14
CA ASP A 109 3.12 -5.15 -1.37
C ASP A 109 3.06 -4.80 -2.85
N ALA A 110 3.71 -5.58 -3.70
CA ALA A 110 3.63 -5.40 -5.14
C ALA A 110 2.19 -5.51 -5.66
N VAL A 111 1.42 -6.47 -5.14
CA VAL A 111 0.00 -6.64 -5.48
C VAL A 111 -0.84 -5.43 -5.04
N LEU A 112 -0.53 -4.80 -3.89
CA LEU A 112 -1.23 -3.62 -3.39
C LEU A 112 -0.78 -2.32 -4.06
N ILE A 113 0.49 -2.18 -4.41
CA ILE A 113 0.99 -1.02 -5.16
C ILE A 113 0.26 -0.88 -6.49
N PHE A 114 -0.11 -2.01 -7.13
CA PHE A 114 -0.82 -1.99 -8.41
C PHE A 114 -2.10 -1.14 -8.39
N PRO A 115 -3.14 -1.45 -7.60
CA PRO A 115 -4.34 -0.62 -7.56
C PRO A 115 -4.07 0.77 -7.00
N ALA A 116 -3.10 0.96 -6.09
CA ALA A 116 -2.75 2.27 -5.55
C ALA A 116 -2.19 3.20 -6.64
N VAL A 117 -1.30 2.72 -7.51
CA VAL A 117 -0.75 3.49 -8.64
C VAL A 117 -1.83 3.80 -9.67
N LEU A 118 -2.71 2.84 -9.98
CA LEU A 118 -3.84 3.06 -10.88
C LEU A 118 -4.76 4.17 -10.39
N ILE A 119 -5.11 4.15 -9.11
CA ILE A 119 -5.96 5.16 -8.47
C ILE A 119 -5.26 6.52 -8.47
N PHE A 120 -3.98 6.57 -8.09
CA PHE A 120 -3.18 7.79 -8.09
C PHE A 120 -3.15 8.44 -9.49
N TRP A 121 -2.88 7.65 -10.53
CA TRP A 121 -2.82 8.14 -11.90
C TRP A 121 -4.18 8.67 -12.37
N ALA A 122 -5.26 7.93 -12.13
CA ALA A 122 -6.60 8.32 -12.49
C ALA A 122 -7.01 9.65 -11.84
N VAL A 123 -6.74 9.82 -10.55
CA VAL A 123 -7.01 11.07 -9.81
C VAL A 123 -6.19 12.22 -10.39
N ARG A 124 -4.91 12.02 -10.65
CA ARG A 124 -4.04 13.05 -11.23
C ARG A 124 -4.52 13.48 -12.62
N ARG A 125 -4.96 12.53 -13.44
CA ARG A 125 -5.49 12.81 -14.77
C ARG A 125 -6.77 13.63 -14.73
N ILE A 126 -7.73 13.26 -13.88
CA ILE A 126 -8.98 13.99 -13.67
C ILE A 126 -8.65 15.42 -13.23
N SER A 127 -7.76 15.61 -12.28
CA SER A 127 -7.33 16.92 -11.78
C SER A 127 -6.67 17.78 -12.88
N SER A 128 -5.87 17.16 -13.75
CA SER A 128 -5.21 17.86 -14.87
C SER A 128 -6.20 18.30 -15.94
N ARG A 129 -7.17 17.46 -16.32
CA ARG A 129 -8.23 17.81 -17.28
C ARG A 129 -8.99 19.03 -16.83
N HIS A 130 -9.32 19.08 -15.55
CA HIS A 130 -10.07 20.22 -15.01
C HIS A 130 -9.29 21.52 -14.99
N ARG A 131 -8.00 21.45 -14.65
CA ARG A 131 -7.15 22.65 -14.65
C ARG A 131 -7.05 23.28 -16.04
N ASN A 132 -7.08 22.44 -17.07
CA ASN A 132 -6.91 22.86 -18.46
C ASN A 132 -8.24 23.14 -19.19
N ALA A 133 -9.40 22.90 -18.56
CA ALA A 133 -10.70 23.21 -19.12
C ALA A 133 -10.92 24.72 -19.22
N THR A 134 -11.31 25.19 -20.40
CA THR A 134 -11.65 26.61 -20.63
C THR A 134 -12.90 27.03 -19.85
N PRO A 135 -13.08 28.34 -19.56
CA PRO A 135 -14.27 28.82 -18.86
C PRO A 135 -15.59 28.43 -19.55
N GLU A 136 -15.59 28.39 -20.88
CA GLU A 136 -16.76 28.01 -21.69
C GLU A 136 -17.11 26.53 -21.52
N GLN A 137 -16.10 25.65 -21.47
CA GLN A 137 -16.30 24.21 -21.21
C GLN A 137 -16.79 23.93 -19.78
N LYS A 138 -16.54 24.84 -18.85
CA LYS A 138 -17.02 24.72 -17.45
C LYS A 138 -18.50 25.07 -17.30
N ILE A 139 -19.08 25.84 -18.25
CA ILE A 139 -20.48 26.30 -18.20
C ILE A 139 -21.43 25.24 -18.79
N GLU A 140 -20.94 24.43 -19.72
CA GLU A 140 -21.74 23.37 -20.38
C GLU A 140 -21.81 22.04 -19.57
N VAL A 141 -21.11 22.00 -18.43
CA VAL A 141 -21.05 20.79 -17.59
C VAL A 141 -22.36 20.58 -16.87
N ASN A 142 -23.01 19.44 -17.14
CA ASN A 142 -24.24 19.00 -16.45
C ASN A 142 -24.09 19.12 -14.92
N PRO A 143 -25.11 19.61 -14.17
CA PRO A 143 -25.06 19.73 -12.72
C PRO A 143 -24.64 18.45 -11.98
N GLU A 144 -24.92 17.27 -12.52
CA GLU A 144 -24.44 16.00 -11.99
C GLU A 144 -22.93 15.81 -12.18
N GLU A 145 -22.37 16.29 -13.28
CA GLU A 145 -20.91 16.29 -13.51
C GLU A 145 -20.22 17.31 -12.60
N VAL A 146 -20.80 18.46 -12.33
CA VAL A 146 -20.27 19.45 -11.36
C VAL A 146 -20.24 18.87 -9.96
N LYS A 147 -21.26 18.11 -9.56
CA LYS A 147 -21.29 17.40 -8.27
C LYS A 147 -20.22 16.32 -8.20
N SER A 148 -20.10 15.49 -9.23
CA SER A 148 -19.06 14.46 -9.31
C SER A 148 -17.67 15.08 -9.32
N PHE A 149 -17.57 16.29 -9.83
CA PHE A 149 -16.33 17.05 -10.01
C PHE A 149 -15.86 17.74 -8.72
N SER A 150 -16.76 18.41 -7.97
CA SER A 150 -16.43 18.96 -6.64
C SER A 150 -16.04 17.83 -5.68
N LEU A 151 -16.68 16.68 -5.80
CA LEU A 151 -16.35 15.45 -5.09
C LEU A 151 -14.96 14.93 -5.49
N ALA A 152 -14.59 14.99 -6.78
CA ALA A 152 -13.28 14.57 -7.25
C ALA A 152 -12.14 15.47 -6.74
N SER A 153 -12.37 16.77 -6.59
CA SER A 153 -11.35 17.70 -6.07
C SER A 153 -11.08 17.51 -4.57
N VAL A 154 -12.12 17.29 -3.77
CA VAL A 154 -11.99 16.98 -2.34
C VAL A 154 -11.48 15.55 -2.13
N SER A 155 -11.85 14.61 -3.00
CA SER A 155 -11.39 13.23 -2.93
C SER A 155 -9.93 13.04 -3.32
N SER A 156 -9.33 13.97 -4.06
CA SER A 156 -7.97 13.80 -4.60
C SER A 156 -6.90 13.72 -3.51
N ILE A 157 -7.02 14.49 -2.43
CA ILE A 157 -5.99 14.55 -1.39
C ILE A 157 -5.96 13.28 -0.55
N TRP A 158 -7.11 12.78 -0.07
CA TRP A 158 -7.12 11.57 0.76
C TRP A 158 -6.73 10.31 -0.03
N ILE A 159 -7.11 10.25 -1.32
CA ILE A 159 -6.70 9.17 -2.20
C ILE A 159 -5.20 9.23 -2.49
N LEU A 160 -4.65 10.42 -2.69
CA LEU A 160 -3.22 10.64 -2.84
C LEU A 160 -2.47 10.17 -1.58
N LEU A 161 -2.92 10.57 -0.40
CA LEU A 161 -2.32 10.18 0.88
C LEU A 161 -2.41 8.67 1.10
N LEU A 162 -3.52 8.04 0.70
CA LEU A 162 -3.68 6.59 0.75
C LEU A 162 -2.64 5.89 -0.14
N SER A 163 -2.46 6.36 -1.37
CA SER A 163 -1.49 5.80 -2.31
C SER A 163 -0.05 5.99 -1.82
N ILE A 164 0.28 7.18 -1.27
CA ILE A 164 1.59 7.46 -0.68
C ILE A 164 1.84 6.54 0.52
N SER A 165 0.85 6.36 1.39
CA SER A 165 0.95 5.44 2.53
C SER A 165 1.35 4.04 2.07
N MET A 166 0.71 3.50 1.03
CA MET A 166 1.03 2.18 0.51
C MET A 166 2.45 2.08 -0.06
N ILE A 167 2.88 3.10 -0.80
CA ILE A 167 4.25 3.14 -1.35
C ILE A 167 5.27 3.17 -0.21
N LEU A 168 5.05 3.99 0.81
CA LEU A 168 5.94 4.09 1.96
C LEU A 168 5.98 2.77 2.77
N SER A 169 4.82 2.12 2.99
CA SER A 169 4.76 0.81 3.64
C SER A 169 5.57 -0.23 2.87
N ALA A 170 5.34 -0.34 1.56
CA ALA A 170 6.05 -1.28 0.71
C ALA A 170 7.58 -1.03 0.69
N ILE A 171 8.03 0.23 0.71
CA ILE A 171 9.46 0.54 0.84
C ILE A 171 9.98 0.07 2.20
N GLY A 172 9.23 0.28 3.28
CA GLY A 172 9.57 -0.20 4.61
C GLY A 172 9.70 -1.72 4.66
N ASP A 173 8.69 -2.45 4.16
CA ASP A 173 8.65 -3.92 4.13
C ASP A 173 9.79 -4.49 3.28
N MET A 174 10.01 -3.95 2.07
CA MET A 174 11.11 -4.36 1.20
C MET A 174 12.47 -4.08 1.84
N GLY A 175 12.64 -2.92 2.48
CA GLY A 175 13.87 -2.57 3.15
C GLY A 175 14.15 -3.45 4.35
N PHE A 176 13.14 -3.74 5.16
CA PHE A 176 13.26 -4.67 6.27
C PHE A 176 13.61 -6.08 5.80
N ALA A 177 12.90 -6.60 4.78
CA ALA A 177 13.17 -7.89 4.19
C ALA A 177 14.61 -8.00 3.63
N TYR A 178 15.08 -6.92 2.98
CA TYR A 178 16.46 -6.82 2.52
C TYR A 178 17.45 -6.90 3.69
N SER A 179 17.25 -6.10 4.74
CA SER A 179 18.14 -6.12 5.90
C SER A 179 18.15 -7.49 6.58
N ALA A 180 16.99 -8.15 6.70
CA ALA A 180 16.87 -9.50 7.26
C ALA A 180 17.63 -10.55 6.43
N ALA A 181 17.60 -10.43 5.10
CA ALA A 181 18.32 -11.34 4.20
C ALA A 181 19.86 -11.24 4.30
N TYR A 182 20.39 -10.14 4.86
CA TYR A 182 21.82 -9.93 5.08
C TYR A 182 22.27 -10.15 6.54
N GLY A 183 21.35 -10.58 7.39
CA GLY A 183 21.65 -11.02 8.77
C GLY A 183 21.26 -10.02 9.85
N PRO A 184 21.25 -10.47 11.12
CA PRO A 184 20.73 -9.71 12.26
C PRO A 184 21.46 -8.39 12.52
N ASP A 185 22.76 -8.33 12.28
CA ASP A 185 23.55 -7.09 12.46
C ASP A 185 23.08 -5.99 11.50
N THR A 186 22.70 -6.36 10.28
CA THR A 186 22.17 -5.44 9.27
C THR A 186 20.80 -4.92 9.69
N VAL A 187 19.92 -5.79 10.20
CA VAL A 187 18.62 -5.40 10.74
C VAL A 187 18.79 -4.40 11.89
N GLN A 188 19.63 -4.71 12.86
CA GLN A 188 19.85 -3.83 14.01
C GLN A 188 20.41 -2.45 13.62
N ARG A 189 21.27 -2.40 12.61
CA ARG A 189 21.83 -1.15 12.09
C ARG A 189 20.80 -0.29 11.36
N ASP A 190 19.95 -0.93 10.53
CA ASP A 190 19.13 -0.23 9.52
C ASP A 190 17.65 -0.09 9.94
N VAL A 191 17.21 -0.76 11.03
CA VAL A 191 15.81 -0.78 11.48
C VAL A 191 15.20 0.62 11.63
N TRP A 192 15.96 1.58 12.12
CA TRP A 192 15.50 2.95 12.32
C TRP A 192 15.12 3.64 10.99
N ILE A 193 15.76 3.27 9.88
CA ILE A 193 15.45 3.79 8.55
C ILE A 193 14.07 3.30 8.13
N TRP A 194 13.82 2.00 8.32
CA TRP A 194 12.55 1.39 7.93
C TRP A 194 11.40 1.86 8.83
N ASP A 195 11.67 2.11 10.10
CA ASP A 195 10.70 2.69 11.03
C ASP A 195 10.23 4.09 10.60
N ILE A 196 11.08 4.89 9.96
CA ILE A 196 10.69 6.18 9.38
C ILE A 196 9.64 5.96 8.28
N PHE A 197 9.83 4.97 7.39
CA PHE A 197 8.88 4.67 6.34
C PHE A 197 7.55 4.16 6.90
N TYR A 198 7.57 3.24 7.87
CA TYR A 198 6.36 2.75 8.54
C TYR A 198 5.60 3.86 9.26
N THR A 199 6.31 4.70 10.03
CA THR A 199 5.69 5.82 10.74
C THR A 199 5.06 6.82 9.76
N SER A 200 5.79 7.17 8.71
CA SER A 200 5.30 8.08 7.67
C SER A 200 4.10 7.48 6.93
N SER A 201 4.12 6.19 6.63
CA SER A 201 3.00 5.45 6.06
C SER A 201 1.77 5.54 6.97
N GLY A 202 1.93 5.26 8.27
CA GLY A 202 0.86 5.34 9.26
C GLY A 202 0.23 6.73 9.35
N LEU A 203 1.04 7.79 9.34
CA LEU A 203 0.57 9.17 9.34
C LEU A 203 -0.22 9.51 8.06
N CYS A 204 0.28 9.10 6.89
CA CYS A 204 -0.43 9.28 5.63
C CYS A 204 -1.76 8.51 5.60
N LEU A 205 -1.78 7.28 6.12
CA LEU A 205 -3.00 6.48 6.22
C LEU A 205 -4.02 7.14 7.14
N ALA A 206 -3.61 7.59 8.31
CA ALA A 206 -4.50 8.28 9.25
C ALA A 206 -5.10 9.55 8.63
N ALA A 207 -4.29 10.37 7.97
CA ALA A 207 -4.76 11.57 7.28
C ALA A 207 -5.71 11.22 6.11
N ALA A 208 -5.42 10.14 5.36
CA ALA A 208 -6.30 9.65 4.30
C ALA A 208 -7.66 9.21 4.84
N LEU A 209 -7.70 8.53 5.98
CA LEU A 209 -8.95 8.07 6.61
C LEU A 209 -9.80 9.22 7.14
N ILE A 210 -9.18 10.27 7.67
CA ILE A 210 -9.89 11.49 8.07
C ILE A 210 -10.55 12.14 6.85
N GLY A 211 -9.79 12.28 5.75
CA GLY A 211 -10.29 12.79 4.48
C GLY A 211 -11.41 11.92 3.88
N TYR A 212 -11.26 10.59 3.94
CA TYR A 212 -12.27 9.62 3.52
C TYR A 212 -13.59 9.79 4.29
N LYS A 213 -13.52 9.89 5.62
CA LYS A 213 -14.70 10.15 6.45
C LYS A 213 -15.40 11.45 6.06
N HIS A 214 -14.63 12.51 5.87
CA HIS A 214 -15.17 13.82 5.48
C HIS A 214 -15.86 13.78 4.11
N PHE A 215 -15.25 13.12 3.14
CA PHE A 215 -15.81 12.91 1.81
C PHE A 215 -17.18 12.23 1.84
N PHE A 216 -17.36 11.15 2.60
CA PHE A 216 -18.64 10.46 2.69
C PHE A 216 -19.69 11.19 3.54
N THR A 217 -19.28 12.12 4.38
CA THR A 217 -20.22 13.01 5.10
C THR A 217 -20.82 14.05 4.15
N LEU A 218 -20.06 14.47 3.14
CA LEU A 218 -20.51 15.43 2.12
C LEU A 218 -21.42 14.79 1.04
N LEU A 219 -21.40 13.47 0.93
CA LEU A 219 -22.24 12.72 -0.02
C LEU A 219 -23.67 12.46 0.48
N LYS A 220 -23.91 12.61 1.77
CA LYS A 220 -25.23 12.47 2.41
C LYS A 220 -25.97 13.79 2.39
#